data_d6b256594917d9cefcc86a363b39466b
#
_entry.id   d6b256594917d9cefcc86a363b39466b
#
_cell.length_a   1.000
_cell.length_b   1.000
_cell.length_c   1.000
_cell.angle_alpha   90.00
_cell.angle_beta   90.00
_cell.angle_gamma   90.00
#
_symmetry.space_group_name_H-M   'P 1'
#
loop_
_entity.id
_entity.type
_entity.pdbx_description
1 polymer ?
#
loop_
_entity_poly.entity_id
_entity_poly.type
_entity_poly.pdbx_seq_one_letter_code
_entity_poly.pdbx_strand_id
1 'polypeptide(L)'
;MGYMALAGWNVEESTAALTPVLKLAEATQADLATTSDQVTDSMSAMGVGIDDLQGYLDVIVTTNNKANTTAADLMDAFIGCGGAARAAGMNYKETATALGILANNGIKGSEAGTALNSMLVRISTKDVAQKAFKDLGVAVYDSSGEMRNMRDILVDLNGAMAGMTQEQKNSYMSAIAGTNYYSQFGYLLDGVKEGVNGSASAWDELAGAIDNSTGALDAMDAT
;
A
#
# COMPACT_ATOMS: atom_id res chain seq x y z
N MET A 1 5.58 14.12 21.62
CA MET A 1 4.43 14.86 22.20
C MET A 1 3.95 16.01 21.32
N GLY A 2 4.82 16.94 20.85
CA GLY A 2 4.37 18.09 20.03
C GLY A 2 3.68 17.67 18.74
N TYR A 3 4.24 16.77 17.96
CA TYR A 3 3.65 16.28 16.69
C TYR A 3 2.33 15.54 16.90
N MET A 4 2.24 14.70 17.93
CA MET A 4 1.01 13.99 18.27
C MET A 4 -0.14 14.95 18.62
N ALA A 5 0.15 16.02 19.35
CA ALA A 5 -0.84 17.06 19.65
C ALA A 5 -1.27 17.84 18.37
N LEU A 6 -0.37 18.07 17.41
CA LEU A 6 -0.69 18.67 16.12
C LEU A 6 -1.56 17.75 15.26
N ALA A 7 -1.40 16.43 15.38
CA ALA A 7 -2.26 15.45 14.74
C ALA A 7 -3.65 15.32 15.40
N GLY A 8 -3.93 16.11 16.43
CA GLY A 8 -5.22 16.14 17.10
C GLY A 8 -5.35 15.12 18.25
N TRP A 9 -4.28 14.41 18.60
CA TRP A 9 -4.28 13.45 19.70
C TRP A 9 -4.27 14.19 21.05
N ASN A 10 -5.12 13.77 21.97
CA ASN A 10 -5.16 14.31 23.33
C ASN A 10 -3.95 13.82 24.15
N VAL A 11 -3.82 14.27 25.39
CA VAL A 11 -2.68 13.94 26.26
C VAL A 11 -2.61 12.44 26.58
N GLU A 12 -3.76 11.80 26.80
CA GLU A 12 -3.85 10.38 27.10
C GLU A 12 -3.43 9.53 25.88
N GLU A 13 -3.97 9.84 24.73
CA GLU A 13 -3.61 9.22 23.43
C GLU A 13 -2.13 9.40 23.12
N SER A 14 -1.61 10.63 23.23
CA SER A 14 -0.20 10.93 23.02
C SER A 14 0.72 10.18 23.98
N THR A 15 0.29 9.98 25.23
CA THR A 15 1.05 9.22 26.23
C THR A 15 1.02 7.73 25.91
N ALA A 16 -0.12 7.18 25.52
CA ALA A 16 -0.25 5.79 25.13
C ALA A 16 0.58 5.46 23.88
N ALA A 17 0.63 6.38 22.92
CA ALA A 17 1.39 6.23 21.68
C ALA A 17 2.92 6.31 21.87
N LEU A 18 3.39 6.93 22.96
CA LEU A 18 4.83 7.21 23.12
C LEU A 18 5.66 5.93 23.12
N THR A 19 5.24 4.90 23.86
CA THR A 19 5.99 3.64 23.95
C THR A 19 6.10 2.92 22.61
N PRO A 20 5.02 2.64 21.86
CA PRO A 20 5.14 1.95 20.57
C PRO A 20 5.89 2.79 19.53
N VAL A 21 5.75 4.11 19.51
CA VAL A 21 6.51 4.97 18.57
C VAL A 21 7.99 5.01 18.94
N LEU A 22 8.34 5.04 20.23
CA LEU A 22 9.72 4.95 20.69
C LEU A 22 10.36 3.61 20.27
N LYS A 23 9.66 2.50 20.46
CA LYS A 23 10.13 1.18 20.01
C LYS A 23 10.41 1.15 18.50
N LEU A 24 9.52 1.72 17.70
CA LEU A 24 9.75 1.81 16.24
C LEU A 24 11.00 2.65 15.93
N ALA A 25 11.17 3.80 16.58
CA ALA A 25 12.33 4.67 16.40
C ALA A 25 13.64 3.96 16.77
N GLU A 26 13.67 3.25 17.90
CA GLU A 26 14.83 2.47 18.36
C GLU A 26 15.13 1.32 17.38
N ALA A 27 14.13 0.53 17.02
CA ALA A 27 14.27 -0.62 16.13
C ALA A 27 14.74 -0.23 14.71
N THR A 28 14.36 0.94 14.24
CA THR A 28 14.76 1.49 12.93
C THR A 28 15.98 2.42 13.00
N GLN A 29 16.51 2.68 14.20
CA GLN A 29 17.62 3.62 14.46
C GLN A 29 17.31 5.04 13.94
N ALA A 30 16.03 5.43 13.99
CA ALA A 30 15.54 6.71 13.53
C ALA A 30 15.39 7.72 14.68
N ASP A 31 15.38 9.01 14.34
CA ASP A 31 15.08 10.07 15.30
C ASP A 31 13.60 9.99 15.76
N LEU A 32 13.38 10.03 17.08
CA LEU A 32 12.03 9.90 17.66
C LEU A 32 11.07 11.01 17.19
N ALA A 33 11.56 12.24 17.01
CA ALA A 33 10.70 13.34 16.56
C ALA A 33 10.24 13.12 15.12
N THR A 34 11.18 12.73 14.24
CA THR A 34 10.89 12.38 12.85
C THR A 34 9.96 11.17 12.76
N THR A 35 10.24 10.11 13.53
CA THR A 35 9.36 8.92 13.56
C THR A 35 7.95 9.26 14.04
N SER A 36 7.83 10.10 15.08
CA SER A 36 6.52 10.54 15.60
C SER A 36 5.72 11.31 14.56
N ASP A 37 6.38 12.19 13.79
CA ASP A 37 5.77 12.97 12.71
C ASP A 37 5.27 12.06 11.60
N GLN A 38 6.15 11.18 11.09
CA GLN A 38 5.80 10.22 10.04
C GLN A 38 4.67 9.27 10.45
N VAL A 39 4.67 8.76 11.68
CA VAL A 39 3.60 7.89 12.19
C VAL A 39 2.27 8.65 12.20
N THR A 40 2.22 9.86 12.77
CA THR A 40 0.99 10.64 12.85
C THR A 40 0.46 11.03 11.48
N ASP A 41 1.34 11.47 10.57
CA ASP A 41 0.97 11.90 9.23
C ASP A 41 0.49 10.73 8.36
N SER A 42 1.19 9.60 8.40
CA SER A 42 0.82 8.41 7.62
C SER A 42 -0.47 7.77 8.12
N MET A 43 -0.69 7.68 9.44
CA MET A 43 -1.95 7.24 10.02
C MET A 43 -3.11 8.17 9.62
N SER A 44 -2.89 9.49 9.71
CA SER A 44 -3.88 10.49 9.31
C SER A 44 -4.23 10.36 7.82
N ALA A 45 -3.23 10.23 6.94
CA ALA A 45 -3.45 10.02 5.51
C ALA A 45 -4.29 8.77 5.23
N MET A 46 -4.02 7.67 5.93
CA MET A 46 -4.76 6.41 5.82
C MET A 46 -6.08 6.39 6.60
N GLY A 47 -6.35 7.41 7.43
CA GLY A 47 -7.54 7.46 8.29
C GLY A 47 -7.53 6.40 9.40
N VAL A 48 -6.35 5.99 9.85
CA VAL A 48 -6.18 5.04 10.94
C VAL A 48 -6.29 5.78 12.26
N GLY A 49 -7.18 5.31 13.14
CA GLY A 49 -7.35 5.86 14.49
C GLY A 49 -6.27 5.38 15.45
N ILE A 50 -6.15 6.08 16.58
CA ILE A 50 -5.16 5.75 17.62
C ILE A 50 -5.35 4.34 18.18
N ASP A 51 -6.58 3.84 18.24
CA ASP A 51 -6.90 2.51 18.73
C ASP A 51 -6.25 1.40 17.89
N ASP A 52 -5.95 1.68 16.62
CA ASP A 52 -5.29 0.76 15.69
C ASP A 52 -3.77 0.98 15.59
N LEU A 53 -3.19 1.89 16.39
CA LEU A 53 -1.77 2.25 16.32
C LEU A 53 -0.85 1.03 16.34
N GLN A 54 -1.05 0.12 17.30
CA GLN A 54 -0.19 -1.07 17.44
C GLN A 54 -0.27 -1.94 16.17
N GLY A 55 -1.49 -2.23 15.69
CA GLY A 55 -1.69 -3.01 14.47
C GLY A 55 -1.11 -2.34 13.22
N TYR A 56 -1.21 -1.01 13.15
CA TYR A 56 -0.60 -0.22 12.08
C TYR A 56 0.93 -0.33 12.10
N LEU A 57 1.56 -0.17 13.27
CA LEU A 57 3.02 -0.28 13.41
C LEU A 57 3.52 -1.71 13.16
N ASP A 58 2.76 -2.72 13.56
CA ASP A 58 3.06 -4.13 13.25
C ASP A 58 3.09 -4.36 11.73
N VAL A 59 2.18 -3.75 10.98
CA VAL A 59 2.17 -3.80 9.49
C VAL A 59 3.38 -3.07 8.91
N ILE A 60 3.74 -1.89 9.43
CA ILE A 60 4.94 -1.15 9.01
C ILE A 60 6.19 -2.02 9.18
N VAL A 61 6.37 -2.60 10.37
CA VAL A 61 7.51 -3.47 10.69
C VAL A 61 7.54 -4.72 9.81
N THR A 62 6.39 -5.37 9.66
CA THR A 62 6.30 -6.59 8.82
C THR A 62 6.65 -6.28 7.38
N THR A 63 6.14 -5.19 6.83
CA THR A 63 6.43 -4.80 5.44
C THR A 63 7.90 -4.43 5.28
N ASN A 64 8.49 -3.69 6.24
CA ASN A 64 9.93 -3.41 6.28
C ASN A 64 10.78 -4.68 6.23
N ASN A 65 10.35 -5.74 6.93
CA ASN A 65 11.10 -6.99 7.04
C ASN A 65 10.87 -7.96 5.86
N LYS A 66 9.77 -7.80 5.12
CA LYS A 66 9.34 -8.72 4.06
C LYS A 66 9.45 -8.14 2.65
N ALA A 67 9.59 -6.82 2.52
CA ALA A 67 9.74 -6.14 1.25
C ALA A 67 11.03 -5.29 1.25
N ASN A 68 11.50 -4.94 0.06
CA ASN A 68 12.70 -4.11 -0.11
C ASN A 68 12.41 -2.62 0.16
N THR A 69 11.98 -2.30 1.37
CA THR A 69 11.66 -0.94 1.81
C THR A 69 12.14 -0.70 3.23
N THR A 70 12.09 0.54 3.69
CA THR A 70 12.26 0.90 5.10
C THR A 70 10.92 1.34 5.69
N ALA A 71 10.83 1.34 7.03
CA ALA A 71 9.64 1.87 7.72
C ALA A 71 9.37 3.33 7.32
N ALA A 72 10.42 4.16 7.23
CA ALA A 72 10.32 5.55 6.81
C ALA A 72 9.80 5.68 5.38
N ASP A 73 10.40 4.96 4.41
CA ASP A 73 9.95 4.96 3.02
C ASP A 73 8.47 4.52 2.90
N LEU A 74 8.07 3.50 3.67
CA LEU A 74 6.69 3.02 3.65
C LEU A 74 5.71 4.06 4.18
N MET A 75 6.04 4.74 5.29
CA MET A 75 5.23 5.83 5.85
C MET A 75 5.15 7.02 4.89
N ASP A 76 6.25 7.41 4.23
CA ASP A 76 6.25 8.45 3.20
C ASP A 76 5.35 8.06 2.00
N ALA A 77 5.36 6.78 1.61
CA ALA A 77 4.47 6.30 0.56
C ALA A 77 3.00 6.35 0.98
N PHE A 78 2.66 5.99 2.22
CA PHE A 78 1.31 6.13 2.76
C PHE A 78 0.83 7.59 2.77
N ILE A 79 1.68 8.54 3.19
CA ILE A 79 1.36 9.96 3.13
C ILE A 79 1.00 10.37 1.69
N GLY A 80 1.76 9.87 0.70
CA GLY A 80 1.56 10.20 -0.71
C GLY A 80 0.31 9.60 -1.35
N CYS A 81 -0.18 8.45 -0.89
CA CYS A 81 -1.30 7.75 -1.53
C CYS A 81 -2.54 7.56 -0.63
N GLY A 82 -2.45 7.83 0.67
CA GLY A 82 -3.48 7.44 1.64
C GLY A 82 -4.86 7.98 1.32
N GLY A 83 -4.97 9.23 0.89
CA GLY A 83 -6.24 9.83 0.49
C GLY A 83 -6.91 9.09 -0.67
N ALA A 84 -6.15 8.73 -1.71
CA ALA A 84 -6.65 7.98 -2.86
C ALA A 84 -6.96 6.52 -2.50
N ALA A 85 -6.12 5.89 -1.68
CA ALA A 85 -6.33 4.54 -1.18
C ALA A 85 -7.65 4.43 -0.39
N ARG A 86 -7.89 5.35 0.55
CA ARG A 86 -9.16 5.44 1.29
C ARG A 86 -10.36 5.66 0.37
N ALA A 87 -10.24 6.57 -0.59
CA ALA A 87 -11.31 6.83 -1.55
C ALA A 87 -11.61 5.61 -2.44
N ALA A 88 -10.62 4.75 -2.65
CA ALA A 88 -10.74 3.47 -3.35
C ALA A 88 -11.16 2.30 -2.43
N GLY A 89 -11.43 2.55 -1.15
CA GLY A 89 -11.82 1.50 -0.19
C GLY A 89 -10.67 0.60 0.27
N MET A 90 -9.42 0.90 -0.09
CA MET A 90 -8.25 0.14 0.34
C MET A 90 -7.93 0.47 1.81
N ASN A 91 -7.77 -0.57 2.62
CA ASN A 91 -7.26 -0.42 3.98
C ASN A 91 -5.72 -0.33 3.99
N TYR A 92 -5.13 -0.03 5.16
CA TYR A 92 -3.68 0.13 5.28
C TYR A 92 -2.89 -1.16 5.02
N LYS A 93 -3.45 -2.34 5.27
CA LYS A 93 -2.80 -3.63 5.00
C LYS A 93 -2.70 -3.90 3.50
N GLU A 94 -3.80 -3.73 2.77
CA GLU A 94 -3.82 -3.88 1.31
C GLU A 94 -2.92 -2.83 0.63
N THR A 95 -2.95 -1.59 1.14
CA THR A 95 -2.08 -0.52 0.65
C THR A 95 -0.60 -0.85 0.91
N ALA A 96 -0.24 -1.37 2.11
CA ALA A 96 1.11 -1.82 2.43
C ALA A 96 1.57 -2.94 1.48
N THR A 97 0.69 -3.88 1.16
CA THR A 97 0.99 -4.96 0.21
C THR A 97 1.33 -4.41 -1.17
N ALA A 98 0.49 -3.52 -1.71
CA ALA A 98 0.74 -2.88 -3.02
C ALA A 98 2.07 -2.09 -3.03
N LEU A 99 2.32 -1.31 -1.99
CA LEU A 99 3.56 -0.54 -1.85
C LEU A 99 4.78 -1.45 -1.69
N GLY A 100 4.66 -2.56 -0.96
CA GLY A 100 5.71 -3.57 -0.82
C GLY A 100 6.06 -4.26 -2.15
N ILE A 101 5.06 -4.56 -2.98
CA ILE A 101 5.30 -5.08 -4.35
C ILE A 101 6.04 -4.04 -5.20
N LEU A 102 5.66 -2.77 -5.15
CA LEU A 102 6.39 -1.70 -5.85
C LEU A 102 7.83 -1.58 -5.33
N ALA A 103 8.02 -1.65 -4.02
CA ALA A 103 9.33 -1.56 -3.39
C ALA A 103 10.27 -2.71 -3.78
N ASN A 104 9.75 -3.93 -3.93
CA ASN A 104 10.52 -5.08 -4.42
C ASN A 104 11.01 -4.89 -5.87
N ASN A 105 10.36 -3.99 -6.61
CA ASN A 105 10.75 -3.58 -7.96
C ASN A 105 11.51 -2.24 -7.99
N GLY A 106 11.98 -1.77 -6.83
CA GLY A 106 12.84 -0.58 -6.70
C GLY A 106 12.08 0.75 -6.58
N ILE A 107 10.75 0.75 -6.55
CA ILE A 107 9.93 1.97 -6.43
C ILE A 107 9.53 2.12 -4.96
N LYS A 108 10.09 3.12 -4.26
CA LYS A 108 9.98 3.29 -2.80
C LYS A 108 9.56 4.70 -2.39
N GLY A 109 9.23 4.87 -1.13
CA GLY A 109 8.98 6.16 -0.51
C GLY A 109 7.92 6.97 -1.25
N SER A 110 8.14 8.26 -1.36
CA SER A 110 7.23 9.19 -2.02
C SER A 110 6.98 8.86 -3.51
N GLU A 111 7.92 8.21 -4.20
CA GLU A 111 7.74 7.77 -5.59
C GLU A 111 6.66 6.67 -5.67
N ALA A 112 6.73 5.66 -4.80
CA ALA A 112 5.72 4.60 -4.73
C ALA A 112 4.34 5.16 -4.36
N GLY A 113 4.28 6.05 -3.37
CA GLY A 113 3.05 6.74 -2.98
C GLY A 113 2.44 7.53 -4.13
N THR A 114 3.24 8.32 -4.83
CA THR A 114 2.79 9.09 -5.99
C THR A 114 2.28 8.21 -7.13
N ALA A 115 2.99 7.11 -7.42
CA ALA A 115 2.60 6.16 -8.45
C ALA A 115 1.25 5.51 -8.12
N LEU A 116 1.10 4.97 -6.90
CA LEU A 116 -0.14 4.34 -6.46
C LEU A 116 -1.31 5.32 -6.43
N ASN A 117 -1.10 6.53 -5.87
CA ASN A 117 -2.10 7.60 -5.88
C ASN A 117 -2.59 7.91 -7.30
N SER A 118 -1.66 8.09 -8.25
CA SER A 118 -2.00 8.41 -9.63
C SER A 118 -2.79 7.30 -10.31
N MET A 119 -2.43 6.02 -10.07
CA MET A 119 -3.16 4.87 -10.59
C MET A 119 -4.58 4.81 -10.03
N LEU A 120 -4.76 4.92 -8.71
CA LEU A 120 -6.06 4.86 -8.05
C LEU A 120 -7.00 5.99 -8.51
N VAL A 121 -6.49 7.23 -8.58
CA VAL A 121 -7.25 8.37 -9.10
C VAL A 121 -7.67 8.14 -10.55
N ARG A 122 -6.78 7.59 -11.39
CA ARG A 122 -7.11 7.32 -12.80
C ARG A 122 -8.17 6.23 -12.95
N ILE A 123 -8.03 5.14 -12.22
CA ILE A 123 -8.99 4.03 -12.23
C ILE A 123 -10.38 4.55 -11.86
N SER A 124 -10.46 5.43 -10.85
CA SER A 124 -11.73 5.94 -10.33
C SER A 124 -12.34 7.07 -11.16
N THR A 125 -11.53 7.89 -11.86
CA THR A 125 -12.02 9.17 -12.41
C THR A 125 -11.81 9.38 -13.90
N LYS A 126 -11.00 8.55 -14.59
CA LYS A 126 -10.66 8.80 -16.00
C LYS A 126 -11.45 7.89 -16.94
N ASP A 127 -12.20 8.49 -17.84
CA ASP A 127 -13.02 7.78 -18.84
C ASP A 127 -12.18 6.78 -19.67
N VAL A 128 -10.92 7.14 -20.00
CA VAL A 128 -10.03 6.27 -20.76
C VAL A 128 -9.67 4.99 -19.99
N ALA A 129 -9.48 5.09 -18.66
CA ALA A 129 -9.23 3.94 -17.82
C ALA A 129 -10.49 3.08 -17.67
N GLN A 130 -11.63 3.71 -17.37
CA GLN A 130 -12.92 3.03 -17.24
C GLN A 130 -13.31 2.32 -18.55
N LYS A 131 -13.05 2.97 -19.71
CA LYS A 131 -13.26 2.34 -21.00
C LYS A 131 -12.36 1.11 -21.19
N ALA A 132 -11.09 1.20 -20.81
CA ALA A 132 -10.16 0.08 -20.90
C ALA A 132 -10.62 -1.13 -20.07
N PHE A 133 -11.08 -0.90 -18.84
CA PHE A 133 -11.68 -1.94 -17.99
C PHE A 133 -12.93 -2.57 -18.65
N LYS A 134 -13.81 -1.74 -19.20
CA LYS A 134 -15.02 -2.20 -19.91
C LYS A 134 -14.67 -3.03 -21.15
N ASP A 135 -13.70 -2.59 -21.95
CA ASP A 135 -13.27 -3.30 -23.16
C ASP A 135 -12.64 -4.66 -22.81
N LEU A 136 -11.98 -4.75 -21.64
CA LEU A 136 -11.42 -6.00 -21.11
C LEU A 136 -12.46 -6.87 -20.37
N GLY A 137 -13.67 -6.37 -20.14
CA GLY A 137 -14.71 -7.08 -19.38
C GLY A 137 -14.41 -7.22 -17.89
N VAL A 138 -13.56 -6.36 -17.33
CA VAL A 138 -13.16 -6.38 -15.91
C VAL A 138 -13.98 -5.35 -15.14
N ALA A 139 -14.68 -5.79 -14.09
CA ALA A 139 -15.42 -4.90 -13.20
C ALA A 139 -14.46 -4.28 -12.16
N VAL A 140 -14.45 -2.96 -12.03
CA VAL A 140 -13.74 -2.22 -10.99
C VAL A 140 -14.58 -2.12 -9.72
N TYR A 141 -15.89 -1.97 -9.88
CA TYR A 141 -16.84 -1.79 -8.77
C TYR A 141 -17.73 -3.01 -8.63
N ASP A 142 -18.16 -3.27 -7.43
CA ASP A 142 -19.13 -4.31 -7.12
C ASP A 142 -20.59 -3.82 -7.35
N SER A 143 -21.56 -4.65 -6.99
CA SER A 143 -23.00 -4.33 -7.15
C SER A 143 -23.48 -3.23 -6.20
N SER A 144 -22.75 -2.90 -5.13
CA SER A 144 -23.04 -1.78 -4.22
C SER A 144 -22.42 -0.45 -4.66
N GLY A 145 -21.55 -0.50 -5.69
CA GLY A 145 -20.83 0.66 -6.20
C GLY A 145 -19.51 0.92 -5.46
N GLU A 146 -19.10 0.02 -4.57
CA GLU A 146 -17.81 0.08 -3.89
C GLU A 146 -16.72 -0.53 -4.78
N MET A 147 -15.50 0.02 -4.71
CA MET A 147 -14.37 -0.54 -5.45
C MET A 147 -14.03 -1.93 -4.91
N ARG A 148 -13.89 -2.88 -5.80
CA ARG A 148 -13.47 -4.24 -5.47
C ARG A 148 -12.03 -4.25 -4.94
N ASN A 149 -11.69 -5.31 -4.21
CA ASN A 149 -10.31 -5.54 -3.76
C ASN A 149 -9.32 -5.41 -4.94
N MET A 150 -8.24 -4.66 -4.74
CA MET A 150 -7.26 -4.37 -5.80
C MET A 150 -6.63 -5.64 -6.35
N ARG A 151 -6.33 -6.63 -5.48
CA ARG A 151 -5.80 -7.92 -5.89
C ARG A 151 -6.71 -8.61 -6.91
N ASP A 152 -8.02 -8.65 -6.65
CA ASP A 152 -8.97 -9.34 -7.51
C ASP A 152 -9.11 -8.63 -8.87
N ILE A 153 -9.09 -7.29 -8.87
CA ILE A 153 -9.05 -6.50 -10.10
C ILE A 153 -7.80 -6.82 -10.93
N LEU A 154 -6.63 -6.91 -10.29
CA LEU A 154 -5.36 -7.22 -10.96
C LEU A 154 -5.35 -8.66 -11.49
N VAL A 155 -5.90 -9.62 -10.77
CA VAL A 155 -6.05 -11.01 -11.23
C VAL A 155 -6.95 -11.10 -12.46
N ASP A 156 -8.12 -10.45 -12.41
CA ASP A 156 -9.05 -10.41 -13.54
C ASP A 156 -8.40 -9.74 -14.78
N LEU A 157 -7.65 -8.66 -14.58
CA LEU A 157 -6.90 -7.99 -15.66
C LEU A 157 -5.86 -8.92 -16.28
N ASN A 158 -5.11 -9.66 -15.48
CA ASN A 158 -4.15 -10.65 -15.98
C ASN A 158 -4.85 -11.72 -16.83
N GLY A 159 -6.00 -12.22 -16.37
CA GLY A 159 -6.82 -13.16 -17.10
C GLY A 159 -7.31 -12.58 -18.43
N ALA A 160 -7.89 -11.38 -18.40
CA ALA A 160 -8.41 -10.69 -19.58
C ALA A 160 -7.32 -10.36 -20.63
N MET A 161 -6.11 -10.07 -20.18
CA MET A 161 -4.96 -9.80 -21.04
C MET A 161 -4.17 -11.06 -21.43
N ALA A 162 -4.56 -12.26 -20.97
CA ALA A 162 -3.90 -13.49 -21.36
C ALA A 162 -4.00 -13.68 -22.89
N GLY A 163 -2.88 -14.05 -23.52
CA GLY A 163 -2.83 -14.23 -24.98
C GLY A 163 -2.72 -12.95 -25.82
N MET A 164 -2.79 -11.76 -25.21
CA MET A 164 -2.54 -10.49 -25.90
C MET A 164 -1.04 -10.31 -26.23
N THR A 165 -0.77 -9.59 -27.32
CA THR A 165 0.61 -9.15 -27.62
C THR A 165 1.10 -8.15 -26.59
N GLN A 166 2.43 -7.98 -26.47
CA GLN A 166 3.00 -7.00 -25.56
C GLN A 166 2.55 -5.57 -25.87
N GLU A 167 2.39 -5.24 -27.13
CA GLU A 167 1.88 -3.93 -27.57
C GLU A 167 0.45 -3.69 -27.06
N GLN A 168 -0.43 -4.68 -27.19
CA GLN A 168 -1.80 -4.59 -26.68
C GLN A 168 -1.82 -4.43 -25.16
N LYS A 169 -1.04 -5.24 -24.44
CA LYS A 169 -0.90 -5.11 -22.98
C LYS A 169 -0.42 -3.73 -22.57
N ASN A 170 0.63 -3.22 -23.18
CA ASN A 170 1.17 -1.89 -22.90
C ASN A 170 0.14 -0.78 -23.18
N SER A 171 -0.66 -0.93 -24.24
CA SER A 171 -1.73 0.01 -24.57
C SER A 171 -2.78 0.06 -23.46
N TYR A 172 -3.26 -1.10 -22.97
CA TYR A 172 -4.23 -1.16 -21.89
C TYR A 172 -3.64 -0.66 -20.56
N MET A 173 -2.43 -1.09 -20.20
CA MET A 173 -1.76 -0.61 -18.98
C MET A 173 -1.57 0.91 -19.00
N SER A 174 -1.19 1.47 -20.14
CA SER A 174 -1.04 2.92 -20.31
C SER A 174 -2.39 3.66 -20.25
N ALA A 175 -3.46 3.07 -20.78
CA ALA A 175 -4.80 3.63 -20.65
C ALA A 175 -5.28 3.67 -19.20
N ILE A 176 -5.03 2.60 -18.44
CA ILE A 176 -5.43 2.45 -17.04
C ILE A 176 -4.56 3.31 -16.13
N ALA A 177 -3.26 3.09 -16.11
CA ALA A 177 -2.33 3.72 -15.16
C ALA A 177 -1.74 5.06 -15.64
N GLY A 178 -1.85 5.35 -16.93
CA GLY A 178 -1.18 6.48 -17.57
C GLY A 178 0.21 6.15 -18.06
N THR A 179 0.70 6.94 -19.02
CA THR A 179 2.01 6.72 -19.66
C THR A 179 3.19 6.82 -18.69
N ASN A 180 3.04 7.55 -17.58
CA ASN A 180 4.11 7.74 -16.60
C ASN A 180 4.23 6.56 -15.63
N TYR A 181 3.16 5.80 -15.41
CA TYR A 181 3.09 4.77 -14.37
C TYR A 181 2.67 3.39 -14.89
N TYR A 182 2.61 3.19 -16.22
CA TYR A 182 2.21 1.90 -16.77
C TYR A 182 3.18 0.75 -16.42
N SER A 183 4.47 1.05 -16.24
CA SER A 183 5.46 0.06 -15.83
C SER A 183 5.29 -0.33 -14.35
N GLN A 184 5.03 0.64 -13.46
CA GLN A 184 4.73 0.40 -12.05
C GLN A 184 3.43 -0.41 -11.91
N PHE A 185 2.43 -0.12 -12.73
CA PHE A 185 1.21 -0.92 -12.80
C PHE A 185 1.49 -2.35 -13.27
N GLY A 186 2.42 -2.52 -14.22
CA GLY A 186 2.92 -3.82 -14.64
C GLY A 186 3.51 -4.63 -13.49
N TYR A 187 4.25 -4.00 -12.56
CA TYR A 187 4.77 -4.68 -11.36
C TYR A 187 3.65 -5.17 -10.44
N LEU A 188 2.58 -4.41 -10.27
CA LEU A 188 1.41 -4.86 -9.50
C LEU A 188 0.72 -6.05 -10.19
N LEU A 189 0.56 -6.01 -11.51
CA LEU A 189 0.01 -7.13 -12.29
C LEU A 189 0.89 -8.38 -12.19
N ASP A 190 2.21 -8.22 -12.24
CA ASP A 190 3.14 -9.34 -12.07
C ASP A 190 3.10 -9.89 -10.64
N GLY A 191 2.91 -9.02 -9.64
CA GLY A 191 2.83 -9.36 -8.24
C GLY A 191 1.69 -10.33 -7.87
N VAL A 192 0.59 -10.32 -8.61
CA VAL A 192 -0.55 -11.23 -8.37
C VAL A 192 -0.53 -12.50 -9.22
N LYS A 193 0.49 -12.69 -10.08
CA LYS A 193 0.65 -13.94 -10.84
C LYS A 193 1.12 -15.06 -9.91
N GLU A 194 0.55 -16.24 -10.12
CA GLU A 194 1.05 -17.45 -9.44
C GLU A 194 2.55 -17.63 -9.68
N GLY A 195 3.23 -18.03 -8.64
CA GLY A 195 4.65 -18.34 -8.72
C GLY A 195 4.94 -19.65 -9.46
N VAL A 196 6.21 -19.97 -9.58
CA VAL A 196 6.67 -21.19 -10.27
C VAL A 196 6.09 -22.44 -9.57
N ASN A 197 5.59 -23.38 -10.35
CA ASN A 197 4.96 -24.64 -9.88
C ASN A 197 3.69 -24.44 -9.02
N GLY A 198 2.94 -23.35 -9.23
CA GLY A 198 1.70 -23.09 -8.50
C GLY A 198 1.93 -22.61 -7.06
N SER A 199 3.11 -22.06 -6.74
CA SER A 199 3.31 -21.38 -5.47
C SER A 199 2.48 -20.10 -5.39
N ALA A 200 2.28 -19.59 -4.15
CA ALA A 200 1.57 -18.35 -3.92
C ALA A 200 2.19 -17.19 -4.72
N SER A 201 1.37 -16.23 -5.12
CA SER A 201 1.85 -15.01 -5.74
C SER A 201 2.66 -14.17 -4.73
N ALA A 202 3.53 -13.28 -5.22
CA ALA A 202 4.26 -12.36 -4.35
C ALA A 202 3.31 -11.47 -3.53
N TRP A 203 2.15 -11.13 -4.11
CA TRP A 203 1.10 -10.42 -3.40
C TRP A 203 0.55 -11.24 -2.24
N ASP A 204 0.19 -12.50 -2.47
CA ASP A 204 -0.42 -13.35 -1.45
C ASP A 204 0.57 -13.72 -0.33
N GLU A 205 1.84 -13.92 -0.66
CA GLU A 205 2.88 -14.14 0.35
C GLU A 205 3.06 -12.91 1.25
N LEU A 206 3.12 -11.71 0.67
CA LEU A 206 3.28 -10.48 1.44
C LEU A 206 2.01 -10.15 2.23
N ALA A 207 0.84 -10.25 1.60
CA ALA A 207 -0.45 -10.03 2.27
C ALA A 207 -0.64 -11.00 3.44
N GLY A 208 -0.32 -12.28 3.24
CA GLY A 208 -0.37 -13.28 4.30
C GLY A 208 0.58 -12.98 5.47
N ALA A 209 1.77 -12.45 5.19
CA ALA A 209 2.70 -12.00 6.24
C ALA A 209 2.13 -10.79 7.00
N ILE A 210 1.56 -9.81 6.27
CA ILE A 210 0.94 -8.61 6.84
C ILE A 210 -0.29 -8.96 7.68
N ASP A 211 -1.12 -9.90 7.25
CA ASP A 211 -2.29 -10.35 8.01
C ASP A 211 -1.91 -11.03 9.32
N ASN A 212 -0.74 -11.65 9.37
CA ASN A 212 -0.17 -12.29 10.56
C ASN A 212 0.86 -11.41 11.27
N SER A 213 0.81 -10.09 11.11
CA SER A 213 1.80 -9.14 11.64
C SER A 213 1.73 -8.89 13.14
N THR A 214 0.66 -9.33 13.82
CA THR A 214 0.43 -9.04 15.25
C THR A 214 1.67 -9.35 16.10
N GLY A 215 2.15 -8.34 16.83
CA GLY A 215 3.33 -8.44 17.70
C GLY A 215 4.68 -8.28 16.96
N ALA A 216 4.68 -7.91 15.69
CA ALA A 216 5.91 -7.75 14.91
C ALA A 216 6.80 -6.63 15.48
N LEU A 217 6.21 -5.54 15.94
CA LEU A 217 6.95 -4.44 16.59
C LEU A 217 7.61 -4.90 17.90
N ASP A 218 6.89 -5.66 18.72
CA ASP A 218 7.41 -6.19 19.98
C ASP A 218 8.54 -7.21 19.76
N ALA A 219 8.46 -7.97 18.67
CA ALA A 219 9.51 -8.93 18.31
C ALA A 219 10.82 -8.27 17.84
N MET A 220 10.78 -7.05 17.30
CA MET A 220 11.99 -6.30 16.93
C MET A 220 12.83 -5.87 18.15
N ASP A 221 12.17 -5.61 19.28
CA ASP A 221 12.82 -5.15 20.53
C ASP A 221 13.60 -6.28 21.23
N ALA A 222 13.35 -7.54 20.83
CA ALA A 222 13.95 -8.72 21.45
C ALA A 222 15.26 -9.19 20.75
N THR A 223 15.74 -8.49 19.71
CA THR A 223 16.94 -8.83 18.94
C THR A 223 17.99 -7.72 19.00
#